data_35c39baddc3b0f31d048275e0618034d
#
_entry.id   35c39baddc3b0f31d048275e0618034d
#
_cell.length_a   1.000
_cell.length_b   1.000
_cell.length_c   1.000
_cell.angle_alpha   90.00
_cell.angle_beta   90.00
_cell.angle_gamma   90.00
#
_symmetry.space_group_name_H-M   'P 1'
#
loop_
_entity.id
_entity.type
_entity.pdbx_description
1 polymer ?
#
loop_
_entity_poly.entity_id
_entity_poly.type
_entity_poly.pdbx_seq_one_letter_code
_entity_poly.pdbx_strand_id
1 'polypeptide(L)'
;MYKRQRRYLAEHYDTGTLHELAAQIGYTPSSLSRMIKKYSSTTFKEIQTKQRMRVAMNQLSHTALPVSEIALSVGYENQNFFYKQFKKMYDMTPNEARLKSRR
;
A
#
# COMPACT_ATOMS: atom_id res chain seq x y z
N MET A 1 -11.50 11.25 -12.37
CA MET A 1 -11.82 10.52 -11.15
C MET A 1 -10.80 9.51 -10.73
N TYR A 2 -10.28 8.72 -11.66
CA TYR A 2 -9.23 7.76 -11.35
C TYR A 2 -7.97 8.45 -10.78
N LYS A 3 -7.63 9.63 -11.29
CA LYS A 3 -6.48 10.40 -10.79
C LYS A 3 -6.66 10.86 -9.35
N ARG A 4 -7.91 11.20 -8.94
CA ARG A 4 -8.21 11.55 -7.55
C ARG A 4 -8.02 10.37 -6.61
N GLN A 5 -8.40 9.17 -7.06
CA GLN A 5 -8.23 7.95 -6.27
C GLN A 5 -6.74 7.67 -6.02
N ARG A 6 -5.91 7.83 -7.03
CA ARG A 6 -4.47 7.64 -6.89
C ARG A 6 -3.85 8.65 -5.94
N ARG A 7 -4.27 9.91 -6.04
CA ARG A 7 -3.77 10.96 -5.14
C ARG A 7 -4.15 10.66 -3.70
N TYR A 8 -5.40 10.27 -3.46
CA TYR A 8 -5.86 9.92 -2.12
C TYR A 8 -5.01 8.80 -1.54
N LEU A 9 -4.80 7.73 -2.30
CA LEU A 9 -4.02 6.59 -1.83
C LEU A 9 -2.55 6.93 -1.60
N ALA A 10 -1.98 7.83 -2.39
CA ALA A 10 -0.61 8.29 -2.17
C ALA A 10 -0.47 9.03 -0.83
N GLU A 11 -1.52 9.74 -0.41
CA GLU A 11 -1.52 10.51 0.84
C GLU A 11 -1.98 9.68 2.05
N HIS A 12 -2.84 8.69 1.83
CA HIS A 12 -3.53 7.95 2.89
C HIS A 12 -3.33 6.44 2.80
N TYR A 13 -2.19 5.99 2.27
CA TYR A 13 -1.92 4.57 2.06
C TYR A 13 -1.96 3.73 3.34
N ASP A 14 -1.69 4.35 4.48
CA ASP A 14 -1.64 3.64 5.76
C ASP A 14 -3.00 3.60 6.48
N THR A 15 -3.86 4.59 6.26
CA THR A 15 -5.14 4.72 6.96
C THR A 15 -6.36 4.80 6.07
N GLY A 16 -6.16 5.04 4.76
CA GLY A 16 -7.26 5.22 3.83
C GLY A 16 -8.13 3.99 3.68
N THR A 17 -9.45 4.17 3.63
CA THR A 17 -10.40 3.12 3.39
C THR A 17 -11.26 3.46 2.18
N LEU A 18 -11.92 2.44 1.62
CA LEU A 18 -12.85 2.64 0.51
C LEU A 18 -13.97 3.60 0.90
N HIS A 19 -14.48 3.48 2.15
CA HIS A 19 -15.51 4.37 2.66
C HIS A 19 -15.05 5.82 2.72
N GLU A 20 -13.86 6.06 3.23
CA GLU A 20 -13.32 7.40 3.35
C GLU A 20 -13.10 8.03 1.97
N LEU A 21 -12.53 7.29 1.05
CA LEU A 21 -12.32 7.78 -0.31
C LEU A 21 -13.64 8.09 -0.99
N ALA A 22 -14.62 7.20 -0.88
CA ALA A 22 -15.94 7.41 -1.49
C ALA A 22 -16.60 8.68 -0.94
N ALA A 23 -16.52 8.88 0.39
CA ALA A 23 -17.09 10.07 1.03
C ALA A 23 -16.44 11.36 0.51
N GLN A 24 -15.13 11.36 0.33
CA GLN A 24 -14.40 12.54 -0.12
C GLN A 24 -14.74 12.94 -1.55
N ILE A 25 -15.03 11.99 -2.42
CA ILE A 25 -15.32 12.29 -3.82
C ILE A 25 -16.81 12.21 -4.17
N GLY A 26 -17.67 12.04 -3.15
CA GLY A 26 -19.12 12.05 -3.33
C GLY A 26 -19.69 10.79 -3.93
N TYR A 27 -19.04 9.65 -3.73
CA TYR A 27 -19.50 8.36 -4.24
C TYR A 27 -19.92 7.44 -3.11
N THR A 28 -20.78 6.46 -3.42
CA THR A 28 -21.02 5.35 -2.49
C THR A 28 -19.85 4.36 -2.60
N PRO A 29 -19.55 3.62 -1.52
CA PRO A 29 -18.48 2.61 -1.60
C PRO A 29 -18.69 1.59 -2.72
N SER A 30 -19.93 1.13 -2.93
CA SER A 30 -20.25 0.17 -4.00
C SER A 30 -19.98 0.75 -5.39
N SER A 31 -20.42 1.98 -5.63
CA SER A 31 -20.19 2.64 -6.93
C SER A 31 -18.71 2.86 -7.18
N LEU A 32 -17.98 3.30 -6.16
CA LEU A 32 -16.56 3.54 -6.27
C LEU A 32 -15.80 2.25 -6.56
N SER A 33 -16.14 1.17 -5.86
CA SER A 33 -15.50 -0.13 -6.06
C SER A 33 -15.69 -0.63 -7.49
N ARG A 34 -16.90 -0.51 -8.03
CA ARG A 34 -17.18 -0.91 -9.42
C ARG A 34 -16.41 -0.05 -10.42
N MET A 35 -16.32 1.25 -10.17
CA MET A 35 -15.61 2.16 -11.05
C MET A 35 -14.11 1.85 -11.07
N ILE A 36 -13.50 1.59 -9.91
CA ILE A 36 -12.08 1.24 -9.83
C ILE A 36 -11.82 -0.01 -10.65
N LYS A 37 -12.63 -1.05 -10.46
CA LYS A 37 -12.44 -2.31 -11.18
C LYS A 37 -12.63 -2.13 -12.69
N LYS A 38 -13.59 -1.30 -13.10
CA LYS A 38 -13.89 -1.04 -14.51
C LYS A 38 -12.71 -0.35 -15.21
N TYR A 39 -12.11 0.65 -14.58
CA TYR A 39 -11.09 1.48 -15.24
C TYR A 39 -9.65 1.04 -14.98
N SER A 40 -9.40 0.23 -13.96
CA SER A 40 -8.02 -0.15 -13.62
C SER A 40 -7.79 -1.66 -13.61
N SER A 41 -8.86 -2.45 -13.78
CA SER A 41 -8.80 -3.92 -13.70
C SER A 41 -8.20 -4.43 -12.38
N THR A 42 -8.28 -3.62 -11.32
CA THR A 42 -7.75 -3.97 -10.00
C THR A 42 -8.69 -3.45 -8.93
N THR A 43 -8.56 -3.97 -7.72
CA THR A 43 -9.39 -3.56 -6.60
C THR A 43 -8.73 -2.43 -5.82
N PHE A 44 -9.55 -1.70 -5.04
CA PHE A 44 -9.03 -0.68 -4.13
C PHE A 44 -7.99 -1.28 -3.18
N LYS A 45 -8.27 -2.46 -2.64
CA LYS A 45 -7.35 -3.12 -1.72
C LYS A 45 -6.00 -3.43 -2.36
N GLU A 46 -6.01 -3.88 -3.61
CA GLU A 46 -4.78 -4.17 -4.32
C GLU A 46 -3.96 -2.90 -4.56
N ILE A 47 -4.61 -1.80 -4.93
CA ILE A 47 -3.95 -0.52 -5.13
C ILE A 47 -3.34 -0.05 -3.81
N GLN A 48 -4.10 -0.13 -2.72
CA GLN A 48 -3.61 0.28 -1.40
C GLN A 48 -2.41 -0.58 -0.96
N THR A 49 -2.49 -1.89 -1.16
CA THR A 49 -1.40 -2.80 -0.82
C THR A 49 -0.13 -2.46 -1.60
N LYS A 50 -0.25 -2.22 -2.90
CA LYS A 50 0.90 -1.85 -3.71
C LYS A 50 1.54 -0.54 -3.23
N GLN A 51 0.72 0.43 -2.86
CA GLN A 51 1.24 1.72 -2.36
C GLN A 51 1.96 1.53 -1.02
N ARG A 52 1.37 0.75 -0.11
CA ARG A 52 2.01 0.42 1.17
C ARG A 52 3.36 -0.25 0.97
N MET A 53 3.43 -1.21 0.05
CA MET A 53 4.67 -1.94 -0.22
C MET A 53 5.73 -1.05 -0.87
N ARG A 54 5.33 -0.12 -1.73
CA ARG A 54 6.29 0.84 -2.33
C ARG A 54 6.90 1.73 -1.27
N VAL A 55 6.10 2.23 -0.34
CA VAL A 55 6.61 3.06 0.75
C VAL A 55 7.52 2.24 1.65
N ALA A 56 7.15 1.00 1.95
CA ALA A 56 8.00 0.12 2.74
C ALA A 56 9.35 -0.12 2.06
N MET A 57 9.34 -0.41 0.76
CA MET A 57 10.57 -0.62 0.00
C MET A 57 11.47 0.63 0.07
N ASN A 58 10.88 1.81 -0.08
CA ASN A 58 11.61 3.06 -0.01
C ASN A 58 12.25 3.26 1.37
N GLN A 59 11.52 2.97 2.45
CA GLN A 59 12.06 3.07 3.80
C GLN A 59 13.16 2.05 4.07
N LEU A 60 13.00 0.82 3.57
CA LEU A 60 14.03 -0.20 3.70
C LEU A 60 15.33 0.23 3.01
N SER A 61 15.23 0.89 1.87
CA SER A 61 16.37 1.32 1.08
C SER A 61 17.06 2.57 1.63
N HIS A 62 16.30 3.47 2.24
CA HIS A 62 16.80 4.80 2.61
C HIS A 62 16.89 5.06 4.11
N THR A 63 16.47 4.13 4.96
CA THR A 63 16.53 4.29 6.41
C THR A 63 17.14 3.07 7.07
N ALA A 64 17.52 3.22 8.35
CA ALA A 64 17.98 2.11 9.18
C ALA A 64 16.87 1.63 10.13
N LEU A 65 15.63 2.03 9.91
CA LEU A 65 14.51 1.63 10.77
C LEU A 65 14.34 0.11 10.79
N PRO A 66 14.02 -0.46 11.96
CA PRO A 66 13.69 -1.89 12.01
C PRO A 66 12.51 -2.23 11.13
N VAL A 67 12.51 -3.44 10.58
CA VAL A 67 11.42 -3.89 9.71
C VAL A 67 10.07 -3.81 10.44
N SER A 68 10.03 -4.13 11.74
CA SER A 68 8.80 -4.04 12.52
C SER A 68 8.22 -2.63 12.56
N GLU A 69 9.07 -1.62 12.66
CA GLU A 69 8.61 -0.22 12.65
C GLU A 69 8.14 0.19 11.26
N ILE A 70 8.83 -0.26 10.22
CA ILE A 70 8.41 -0.01 8.85
C ILE A 70 7.04 -0.62 8.58
N ALA A 71 6.83 -1.86 9.01
CA ALA A 71 5.54 -2.53 8.85
C ALA A 71 4.40 -1.73 9.50
N LEU A 72 4.62 -1.28 10.74
CA LEU A 72 3.63 -0.46 11.44
C LEU A 72 3.38 0.86 10.73
N SER A 73 4.43 1.51 10.26
CA SER A 73 4.31 2.82 9.62
C SER A 73 3.50 2.78 8.33
N VAL A 74 3.50 1.65 7.64
CA VAL A 74 2.73 1.50 6.40
C VAL A 74 1.37 0.81 6.63
N GLY A 75 0.96 0.64 7.90
CA GLY A 75 -0.38 0.19 8.23
C GLY A 75 -0.54 -1.29 8.53
N TYR A 76 0.55 -2.01 8.79
CA TYR A 76 0.47 -3.45 9.13
C TYR A 76 0.72 -3.66 10.62
N GLU A 77 -0.31 -4.07 11.34
CA GLU A 77 -0.17 -4.41 12.76
C GLU A 77 0.50 -5.76 12.96
N ASN A 78 0.30 -6.68 12.03
CA ASN A 78 0.88 -8.03 12.09
C ASN A 78 2.10 -8.10 11.18
N GLN A 79 3.29 -8.20 11.79
CA GLN A 79 4.55 -8.23 11.06
C GLN A 79 4.66 -9.46 10.15
N ASN A 80 4.15 -10.61 10.58
CA ASN A 80 4.18 -11.82 9.75
C ASN A 80 3.35 -11.66 8.49
N PHE A 81 2.20 -11.02 8.59
CA PHE A 81 1.37 -10.73 7.43
C PHE A 81 2.08 -9.75 6.47
N PHE A 82 2.75 -8.74 7.03
CA PHE A 82 3.57 -7.82 6.23
C PHE A 82 4.65 -8.57 5.45
N TYR A 83 5.37 -9.47 6.11
CA TYR A 83 6.41 -10.28 5.46
C TYR A 83 5.86 -11.09 4.30
N LYS A 84 4.71 -11.74 4.50
CA LYS A 84 4.08 -12.53 3.43
C LYS A 84 3.69 -11.67 2.24
N GLN A 85 3.09 -10.51 2.49
CA GLN A 85 2.67 -9.60 1.43
C GLN A 85 3.87 -9.03 0.69
N PHE A 86 4.90 -8.64 1.41
CA PHE A 86 6.11 -8.10 0.81
C PHE A 86 6.80 -9.13 -0.09
N LYS A 87 6.98 -10.35 0.42
CA LYS A 87 7.61 -11.43 -0.36
C LYS A 87 6.78 -11.79 -1.60
N LYS A 88 5.47 -11.77 -1.48
CA LYS A 88 4.58 -12.04 -2.60
C LYS A 88 4.75 -11.00 -3.72
N MET A 89 4.94 -9.75 -3.35
CA MET A 89 5.07 -8.67 -4.33
C MET A 89 6.48 -8.56 -4.93
N TYR A 90 7.51 -8.74 -4.13
CA TYR A 90 8.90 -8.49 -4.55
C TYR A 90 9.75 -9.75 -4.67
N ASP A 91 9.21 -10.92 -4.32
CA ASP A 91 9.90 -12.21 -4.35
C ASP A 91 11.16 -12.22 -3.49
N MET A 92 11.17 -11.43 -2.43
CA MET A 92 12.25 -11.39 -1.45
C MET A 92 11.71 -10.89 -0.12
N THR A 93 12.41 -11.20 0.98
CA THR A 93 12.03 -10.70 2.29
C THR A 93 12.45 -9.23 2.43
N PRO A 94 11.83 -8.50 3.38
CA PRO A 94 12.27 -7.11 3.63
C PRO A 94 13.76 -6.99 3.94
N ASN A 95 14.33 -7.92 4.71
CA ASN A 95 15.75 -7.89 5.02
C ASN A 95 16.62 -8.11 3.78
N GLU A 96 16.22 -9.04 2.93
CA GLU A 96 16.91 -9.27 1.66
C GLU A 96 16.86 -8.04 0.76
N ALA A 97 15.69 -7.38 0.70
CA ALA A 97 15.54 -6.15 -0.08
C ALA A 97 16.45 -5.06 0.42
N ARG A 98 16.58 -4.90 1.74
CA ARG A 98 17.47 -3.90 2.33
C ARG A 98 18.92 -4.16 1.97
N LEU A 99 19.37 -5.40 2.10
CA LEU A 99 20.74 -5.76 1.76
C LEU A 99 21.03 -5.54 0.28
N LYS A 100 20.09 -5.91 -0.58
CA LYS A 100 20.26 -5.74 -2.02
C LYS A 100 20.34 -4.28 -2.43
N SER A 101 19.57 -3.41 -1.79
CA SER A 101 19.54 -1.98 -2.12
C SER A 101 20.82 -1.24 -1.69
N ARG A 102 21.61 -1.82 -0.78
CA ARG A 102 22.81 -1.19 -0.24
C ARG A 102 24.10 -1.64 -0.91
N ARG A 103 24.00 -2.40 -1.96
CA ARG A 103 25.17 -2.83 -2.75
C ARG A 103 25.61 -1.78 -3.73
#